data_ff5183ffac6a54706eec3124667fb12a
#
_entry.id   ff5183ffac6a54706eec3124667fb12a
#
_cell.length_a   1.000
_cell.length_b   1.000
_cell.length_c   1.000
_cell.angle_alpha   90.00
_cell.angle_beta   90.00
_cell.angle_gamma   90.00
#
_symmetry.space_group_name_H-M   'P 1'
#
loop_
_entity.id
_entity.type
_entity.pdbx_description
1 polymer ?
#
loop_
_entity_poly.entity_id
_entity_poly.type
_entity_poly.pdbx_seq_one_letter_code
_entity_poly.pdbx_strand_id
1 'polypeptide(L)'
;MKVSQKCIEQIKKDEGVRNRPYQCPALLWTIGVGHVIDPNHAKVPLADRKQLPIPAGWDRVLSADEIDEILRKDLARFEAGVLRLIKVPLTQGQFDALVSFSFNVGLGNLQNSTLRMKVNRGEYEAAAEQFLVWTKAGGKVLPGLVKRRTHEKEMFES
;
A
#
# COMPACT_ATOMS: atom_id res chain seq x y z
N MET A 1 15.02 -2.82 -7.98
CA MET A 1 14.86 -2.99 -6.52
C MET A 1 13.52 -3.62 -6.20
N LYS A 2 13.48 -4.37 -5.12
CA LYS A 2 12.27 -4.94 -4.53
C LYS A 2 12.20 -4.53 -3.07
N VAL A 3 11.00 -4.47 -2.51
CA VAL A 3 10.86 -4.20 -1.08
C VAL A 3 11.46 -5.34 -0.25
N SER A 4 11.97 -5.00 0.93
CA SER A 4 12.52 -5.97 1.87
C SER A 4 11.40 -6.77 2.54
N GLN A 5 11.75 -7.92 3.13
CA GLN A 5 10.80 -8.70 3.94
C GLN A 5 10.33 -7.89 5.15
N LYS A 6 11.19 -7.07 5.72
CA LYS A 6 10.83 -6.15 6.81
C LYS A 6 9.70 -5.20 6.39
N CYS A 7 9.75 -4.68 5.16
CA CYS A 7 8.70 -3.83 4.62
C CYS A 7 7.39 -4.62 4.45
N ILE A 8 7.46 -5.84 3.92
CA ILE A 8 6.30 -6.72 3.79
C ILE A 8 5.63 -6.91 5.16
N GLU A 9 6.40 -7.22 6.18
CA GLU A 9 5.86 -7.42 7.53
C GLU A 9 5.24 -6.14 8.10
N GLN A 10 5.84 -4.97 7.84
CA GLN A 10 5.29 -3.71 8.30
C GLN A 10 3.98 -3.37 7.59
N ILE A 11 3.90 -3.59 6.27
CA ILE A 11 2.66 -3.36 5.50
C ILE A 11 1.54 -4.27 6.03
N LYS A 12 1.85 -5.53 6.31
CA LYS A 12 0.88 -6.48 6.89
C LYS A 12 0.34 -5.99 8.22
N LYS A 13 1.19 -5.43 9.08
CA LYS A 13 0.76 -4.86 10.36
C LYS A 13 -0.11 -3.62 10.18
N ASP A 14 0.25 -2.75 9.25
CA ASP A 14 -0.46 -1.50 9.02
C ASP A 14 -1.83 -1.72 8.34
N GLU A 15 -1.90 -2.66 7.39
CA GLU A 15 -3.12 -2.94 6.62
C GLU A 15 -4.02 -3.98 7.28
N GLY A 16 -3.46 -4.86 8.09
CA GLY A 16 -4.15 -6.05 8.56
C GLY A 16 -4.13 -7.17 7.52
N VAL A 17 -4.32 -8.40 7.99
CA VAL A 17 -4.28 -9.60 7.16
C VAL A 17 -5.56 -10.41 7.36
N ARG A 18 -6.19 -10.80 6.25
CA ARG A 18 -7.34 -11.71 6.25
C ARG A 18 -6.99 -12.95 5.45
N ASN A 19 -7.00 -14.10 6.07
CA ASN A 19 -6.68 -15.36 5.39
C ASN A 19 -7.87 -16.02 4.69
N ARG A 20 -9.08 -15.47 4.84
CA ARG A 20 -10.30 -15.90 4.15
C ARG A 20 -10.91 -14.73 3.39
N PRO A 21 -11.67 -15.02 2.30
CA PRO A 21 -12.36 -13.96 1.57
C PRO A 21 -13.37 -13.21 2.45
N TYR A 22 -13.44 -11.91 2.23
CA TYR A 22 -14.43 -11.04 2.85
C TYR A 22 -14.82 -9.94 1.86
N GLN A 23 -15.98 -9.34 2.05
CA GLN A 23 -16.36 -8.16 1.26
C GLN A 23 -15.86 -6.90 1.97
N CYS A 24 -15.02 -6.11 1.27
CA CYS A 24 -14.52 -4.84 1.78
C CYS A 24 -15.67 -3.81 1.86
N PRO A 25 -15.43 -2.59 2.39
CA PRO A 25 -16.47 -1.55 2.43
C PRO A 25 -17.10 -1.25 1.07
N ALA A 26 -16.37 -1.44 -0.04
CA ALA A 26 -16.89 -1.31 -1.39
C ALA A 26 -17.63 -2.56 -1.88
N LEU A 27 -17.84 -3.55 -1.01
CA LEU A 27 -18.53 -4.82 -1.29
C LEU A 27 -17.84 -5.66 -2.37
N LEU A 28 -16.53 -5.53 -2.50
CA LEU A 28 -15.71 -6.37 -3.37
C LEU A 28 -15.08 -7.50 -2.57
N TRP A 29 -15.10 -8.71 -3.14
CA TRP A 29 -14.44 -9.85 -2.49
C TRP A 29 -12.93 -9.60 -2.43
N THR A 30 -12.41 -9.66 -1.23
CA THR A 30 -11.04 -9.26 -0.89
C THR A 30 -10.41 -10.33 -0.01
N ILE A 31 -9.10 -10.49 -0.09
CA ILE A 31 -8.36 -11.46 0.74
C ILE A 31 -6.94 -10.97 0.98
N GLY A 32 -6.27 -11.54 1.97
CA GLY A 32 -4.88 -11.21 2.27
C GLY A 32 -4.72 -9.80 2.79
N VAL A 33 -3.89 -9.02 2.11
CA VAL A 33 -3.58 -7.63 2.47
C VAL A 33 -4.28 -6.71 1.46
N GLY A 34 -5.61 -6.64 1.58
CA GLY A 34 -6.41 -5.78 0.71
C GLY A 34 -6.43 -6.17 -0.76
N HIS A 35 -6.16 -7.45 -1.08
CA HIS A 35 -6.17 -7.92 -2.47
C HIS A 35 -7.60 -8.15 -2.95
N VAL A 36 -8.05 -7.34 -3.91
CA VAL A 36 -9.34 -7.54 -4.59
C VAL A 36 -9.21 -8.74 -5.53
N ILE A 37 -9.99 -9.78 -5.28
CA ILE A 37 -9.85 -11.06 -5.98
C ILE A 37 -10.20 -10.94 -7.45
N ASP A 38 -11.32 -10.29 -7.78
CA ASP A 38 -11.73 -10.03 -9.16
C ASP A 38 -12.03 -8.54 -9.35
N PRO A 39 -11.09 -7.79 -9.94
CA PRO A 39 -11.31 -6.36 -10.20
C PRO A 39 -12.50 -6.05 -11.10
N ASN A 40 -12.94 -7.01 -11.93
CA ASN A 40 -14.10 -6.82 -12.78
C ASN A 40 -15.41 -6.68 -12.00
N HIS A 41 -15.46 -7.18 -10.76
CA HIS A 41 -16.62 -6.96 -9.90
C HIS A 41 -16.87 -5.47 -9.61
N ALA A 42 -15.86 -4.61 -9.75
CA ALA A 42 -16.02 -3.17 -9.61
C ALA A 42 -16.89 -2.56 -10.69
N LYS A 43 -17.09 -3.26 -11.82
CA LYS A 43 -17.99 -2.85 -12.90
C LYS A 43 -19.45 -3.14 -12.59
N VAL A 44 -19.73 -3.99 -11.61
CA VAL A 44 -21.08 -4.31 -11.15
C VAL A 44 -21.60 -3.13 -10.32
N PRO A 45 -22.86 -2.68 -10.51
CA PRO A 45 -23.43 -1.62 -9.69
C PRO A 45 -23.33 -1.95 -8.20
N LEU A 46 -23.01 -0.96 -7.37
CA LEU A 46 -22.80 -1.16 -5.94
C LEU A 46 -23.97 -1.89 -5.27
N ALA A 47 -25.20 -1.56 -5.65
CA ALA A 47 -26.41 -2.18 -5.12
C ALA A 47 -26.48 -3.70 -5.33
N ASP A 48 -25.78 -4.21 -6.35
CA ASP A 48 -25.82 -5.62 -6.75
C ASP A 48 -24.60 -6.41 -6.26
N ARG A 49 -23.60 -5.74 -5.72
CA ARG A 49 -22.33 -6.39 -5.32
C ARG A 49 -22.48 -7.32 -4.13
N LYS A 50 -23.40 -7.03 -3.22
CA LYS A 50 -23.62 -7.84 -2.01
C LYS A 50 -23.94 -9.30 -2.36
N GLN A 51 -24.54 -9.53 -3.50
CA GLN A 51 -24.99 -10.86 -3.96
C GLN A 51 -23.94 -11.58 -4.81
N LEU A 52 -22.79 -10.95 -5.10
CA LEU A 52 -21.74 -11.57 -5.89
C LEU A 52 -21.17 -12.78 -5.15
N PRO A 53 -20.99 -13.91 -5.83
CA PRO A 53 -20.37 -15.08 -5.23
C PRO A 53 -18.86 -14.87 -5.07
N ILE A 54 -18.26 -15.61 -4.14
CA ILE A 54 -16.80 -15.66 -4.04
C ILE A 54 -16.26 -16.24 -5.36
N PRO A 55 -15.27 -15.60 -6.00
CA PRO A 55 -14.69 -16.14 -7.22
C PRO A 55 -14.21 -17.59 -7.04
N ALA A 56 -14.39 -18.41 -8.08
CA ALA A 56 -14.05 -19.83 -8.03
C ALA A 56 -12.59 -20.04 -7.64
N GLY A 57 -12.36 -21.02 -6.73
CA GLY A 57 -11.02 -21.36 -6.25
C GLY A 57 -10.53 -20.53 -5.07
N TRP A 58 -11.28 -19.52 -4.64
CA TRP A 58 -10.85 -18.61 -3.57
C TRP A 58 -11.58 -18.80 -2.24
N ASP A 59 -12.62 -19.64 -2.19
CA ASP A 59 -13.33 -19.93 -0.94
C ASP A 59 -12.53 -20.92 -0.09
N ARG A 60 -11.40 -20.46 0.45
CA ARG A 60 -10.49 -21.28 1.25
C ARG A 60 -9.60 -20.39 2.13
N VAL A 61 -8.90 -21.01 3.06
CA VAL A 61 -7.88 -20.35 3.89
C VAL A 61 -6.57 -20.30 3.09
N LEU A 62 -5.98 -19.10 2.99
CA LEU A 62 -4.64 -18.93 2.42
C LEU A 62 -3.58 -19.14 3.51
N SER A 63 -2.44 -19.72 3.11
CA SER A 63 -1.26 -19.79 3.97
C SER A 63 -0.58 -18.42 4.05
N ALA A 64 0.29 -18.25 5.05
CA ALA A 64 1.08 -17.02 5.18
C ALA A 64 1.96 -16.79 3.94
N ASP A 65 2.54 -17.85 3.37
CA ASP A 65 3.37 -17.74 2.18
C ASP A 65 2.56 -17.33 0.95
N GLU A 66 1.35 -17.84 0.79
CA GLU A 66 0.46 -17.43 -0.29
C GLU A 66 0.10 -15.95 -0.18
N ILE A 67 -0.18 -15.48 1.03
CA ILE A 67 -0.50 -14.07 1.29
C ILE A 67 0.69 -13.18 0.95
N ASP A 68 1.89 -13.55 1.35
CA ASP A 68 3.11 -12.80 1.04
C ASP A 68 3.35 -12.73 -0.47
N GLU A 69 3.16 -13.84 -1.17
CA GLU A 69 3.32 -13.90 -2.63
C GLU A 69 2.33 -12.99 -3.35
N ILE A 70 1.07 -13.00 -2.94
CA ILE A 70 0.04 -12.12 -3.49
C ILE A 70 0.39 -10.65 -3.24
N LEU A 71 0.80 -10.33 -2.02
CA LEU A 71 1.20 -8.96 -1.67
C LEU A 71 2.39 -8.50 -2.51
N ARG A 72 3.40 -9.35 -2.70
CA ARG A 72 4.55 -9.00 -3.55
C ARG A 72 4.15 -8.73 -4.99
N LYS A 73 3.21 -9.50 -5.53
CA LYS A 73 2.68 -9.25 -6.89
C LYS A 73 1.92 -7.93 -6.94
N ASP A 74 1.12 -7.64 -5.94
CA ASP A 74 0.37 -6.37 -5.87
C ASP A 74 1.29 -5.17 -5.74
N LEU A 75 2.42 -5.32 -5.04
CA LEU A 75 3.40 -4.24 -4.87
C LEU A 75 4.23 -3.97 -6.12
N ALA A 76 4.29 -4.90 -7.08
CA ALA A 76 5.19 -4.78 -8.24
C ALA A 76 4.97 -3.48 -9.03
N ARG A 77 3.73 -3.06 -9.26
CA ARG A 77 3.46 -1.82 -9.99
C ARG A 77 3.86 -0.58 -9.20
N PHE A 78 3.78 -0.64 -7.87
CA PHE A 78 4.23 0.46 -7.00
C PHE A 78 5.75 0.53 -6.93
N GLU A 79 6.42 -0.61 -6.91
CA GLU A 79 7.88 -0.68 -7.02
C GLU A 79 8.36 -0.04 -8.33
N ALA A 80 7.76 -0.43 -9.45
CA ALA A 80 8.06 0.15 -10.75
C ALA A 80 7.74 1.65 -10.80
N GLY A 81 6.62 2.07 -10.20
CA GLY A 81 6.20 3.47 -10.15
C GLY A 81 7.18 4.33 -9.35
N VAL A 82 7.64 3.86 -8.20
CA VAL A 82 8.64 4.58 -7.39
C VAL A 82 9.93 4.76 -8.19
N LEU A 83 10.42 3.70 -8.83
CA LEU A 83 11.64 3.78 -9.64
C LEU A 83 11.48 4.72 -10.84
N ARG A 84 10.29 4.83 -11.40
CA ARG A 84 10.01 5.79 -12.48
C ARG A 84 9.98 7.23 -11.97
N LEU A 85 9.36 7.47 -10.81
CA LEU A 85 9.13 8.81 -10.27
C LEU A 85 10.35 9.39 -9.55
N ILE A 86 11.20 8.55 -8.98
CA ILE A 86 12.39 8.97 -8.24
C ILE A 86 13.62 8.87 -9.14
N LYS A 87 14.32 9.98 -9.28
CA LYS A 87 15.44 10.13 -10.22
C LYS A 87 16.82 10.10 -9.54
N VAL A 88 16.86 9.82 -8.25
CA VAL A 88 18.09 9.73 -7.45
C VAL A 88 18.23 8.33 -6.88
N PRO A 89 19.46 7.89 -6.54
CA PRO A 89 19.64 6.59 -5.87
C PRO A 89 18.90 6.54 -4.54
N LEU A 90 18.34 5.38 -4.21
CA LEU A 90 17.62 5.14 -2.97
C LEU A 90 18.29 4.04 -2.17
N THR A 91 18.34 4.21 -0.85
CA THR A 91 18.65 3.10 0.06
C THR A 91 17.46 2.13 0.09
N GLN A 92 17.66 0.94 0.61
CA GLN A 92 16.57 -0.03 0.77
C GLN A 92 15.45 0.55 1.63
N GLY A 93 15.79 1.20 2.75
CA GLY A 93 14.78 1.81 3.64
C GLY A 93 14.00 2.93 2.97
N GLN A 94 14.67 3.77 2.20
CA GLN A 94 14.01 4.84 1.45
C GLN A 94 13.05 4.27 0.41
N PHE A 95 13.48 3.25 -0.32
CA PHE A 95 12.65 2.57 -1.31
C PHE A 95 11.43 1.92 -0.64
N ASP A 96 11.65 1.16 0.43
CA ASP A 96 10.58 0.51 1.19
C ASP A 96 9.52 1.53 1.64
N ALA A 97 9.96 2.64 2.20
CA ALA A 97 9.06 3.69 2.70
C ALA A 97 8.21 4.29 1.58
N LEU A 98 8.83 4.58 0.44
CA LEU A 98 8.12 5.16 -0.71
C LEU A 98 7.14 4.18 -1.34
N VAL A 99 7.48 2.90 -1.41
CA VAL A 99 6.56 1.87 -1.90
C VAL A 99 5.38 1.71 -0.95
N SER A 100 5.62 1.61 0.36
CA SER A 100 4.55 1.53 1.37
C SER A 100 3.63 2.74 1.29
N PHE A 101 4.19 3.94 1.20
CA PHE A 101 3.45 5.18 1.06
C PHE A 101 2.57 5.16 -0.18
N SER A 102 3.13 4.85 -1.34
CA SER A 102 2.40 4.84 -2.61
C SER A 102 1.34 3.74 -2.66
N PHE A 103 1.58 2.61 -2.01
CA PHE A 103 0.58 1.53 -1.89
C PHE A 103 -0.66 2.01 -1.13
N ASN A 104 -0.49 2.84 -0.12
CA ASN A 104 -1.61 3.39 0.65
C ASN A 104 -2.28 4.58 -0.03
N VAL A 105 -1.51 5.57 -0.50
CA VAL A 105 -2.08 6.83 -1.01
C VAL A 105 -2.21 6.88 -2.52
N GLY A 106 -1.58 5.96 -3.24
CA GLY A 106 -1.58 5.90 -4.71
C GLY A 106 -0.36 6.58 -5.34
N LEU A 107 0.03 6.09 -6.52
CA LEU A 107 1.15 6.64 -7.28
C LEU A 107 0.91 8.07 -7.76
N GLY A 108 -0.34 8.41 -8.08
CA GLY A 108 -0.70 9.78 -8.49
C GLY A 108 -0.43 10.80 -7.39
N ASN A 109 -0.73 10.45 -6.14
CA ASN A 109 -0.43 11.31 -5.00
C ASN A 109 1.07 11.42 -4.76
N LEU A 110 1.82 10.33 -4.90
CA LEU A 110 3.28 10.39 -4.81
C LEU A 110 3.84 11.30 -5.91
N GLN A 111 3.36 11.15 -7.14
CA GLN A 111 3.82 11.94 -8.29
C GLN A 111 3.68 13.43 -8.06
N ASN A 112 2.59 13.88 -7.45
CA ASN A 112 2.29 15.30 -7.23
C ASN A 112 2.72 15.79 -5.85
N SER A 113 3.42 14.98 -5.07
CA SER A 113 3.76 15.31 -3.68
C SER A 113 5.02 16.15 -3.55
N THR A 114 5.03 16.95 -2.50
CA THR A 114 6.26 17.63 -2.03
C THR A 114 7.30 16.60 -1.59
N LEU A 115 6.87 15.46 -1.06
CA LEU A 115 7.74 14.34 -0.71
C LEU A 115 8.62 13.93 -1.89
N ARG A 116 8.00 13.64 -3.04
CA ARG A 116 8.74 13.27 -4.26
C ARG A 116 9.74 14.34 -4.67
N MET A 117 9.30 15.59 -4.67
CA MET A 117 10.15 16.72 -5.07
C MET A 117 11.39 16.81 -4.19
N LYS A 118 11.22 16.67 -2.88
CA LYS A 118 12.34 16.77 -1.94
C LYS A 118 13.30 15.59 -2.07
N VAL A 119 12.80 14.38 -2.25
CA VAL A 119 13.64 13.20 -2.50
C VAL A 119 14.48 13.42 -3.75
N ASN A 120 13.87 13.87 -4.85
CA ASN A 120 14.57 14.09 -6.11
C ASN A 120 15.61 15.22 -6.06
N ARG A 121 15.49 16.11 -5.08
CA ARG A 121 16.49 17.16 -4.81
C ARG A 121 17.58 16.72 -3.85
N GLY A 122 17.50 15.50 -3.31
CA GLY A 122 18.45 15.03 -2.30
C GLY A 122 18.23 15.63 -0.92
N GLU A 123 17.08 16.26 -0.68
CA GLU A 123 16.72 16.86 0.61
C GLU A 123 16.06 15.80 1.50
N TYR A 124 16.85 14.80 1.92
CA TYR A 124 16.31 13.58 2.55
C TYR A 124 15.70 13.84 3.94
N GLU A 125 16.29 14.71 4.75
CA GLU A 125 15.74 15.02 6.07
C GLU A 125 14.37 15.71 5.95
N ALA A 126 14.27 16.69 5.05
CA ALA A 126 13.02 17.40 4.79
C ALA A 126 11.99 16.46 4.14
N ALA A 127 12.44 15.55 3.29
CA ALA A 127 11.57 14.53 2.69
C ALA A 127 10.98 13.61 3.76
N ALA A 128 11.77 13.16 4.72
CA ALA A 128 11.30 12.30 5.82
C ALA A 128 10.15 12.96 6.59
N GLU A 129 10.23 14.25 6.86
CA GLU A 129 9.16 14.99 7.54
C GLU A 129 7.88 15.05 6.70
N GLN A 130 7.97 14.99 5.38
CA GLN A 130 6.81 15.07 4.49
C GLN A 130 5.87 13.88 4.62
N PHE A 131 6.33 12.72 5.07
CA PHE A 131 5.43 11.60 5.35
C PHE A 131 4.34 12.01 6.34
N LEU A 132 4.68 12.78 7.36
CA LEU A 132 3.76 13.17 8.44
C LEU A 132 2.66 14.13 8.00
N VAL A 133 2.75 14.71 6.80
CA VAL A 133 1.70 15.56 6.23
C VAL A 133 0.48 14.72 5.79
N TRP A 134 0.67 13.44 5.49
CA TRP A 134 -0.35 12.56 4.90
C TRP A 134 -1.10 11.75 5.96
N THR A 135 -1.70 12.44 6.93
CA THR A 135 -2.35 11.83 8.09
C THR A 135 -3.86 12.06 8.15
N LYS A 136 -4.43 12.69 7.11
CA LYS A 136 -5.86 13.03 7.09
C LYS A 136 -6.64 12.18 6.09
N ALA A 137 -7.87 11.86 6.45
CA ALA A 137 -8.87 11.34 5.53
C ALA A 137 -10.20 12.01 5.85
N GLY A 138 -10.94 12.43 4.84
CA GLY A 138 -12.19 13.15 5.02
C GLY A 138 -12.01 14.46 5.83
N GLY A 139 -10.86 15.11 5.72
CA GLY A 139 -10.53 16.35 6.43
C GLY A 139 -10.14 16.18 7.89
N LYS A 140 -10.08 14.94 8.40
CA LYS A 140 -9.76 14.65 9.80
C LYS A 140 -8.45 13.85 9.89
N VAL A 141 -7.64 14.16 10.92
CA VAL A 141 -6.46 13.38 11.26
C VAL A 141 -6.94 12.04 11.83
N LEU A 142 -6.46 10.93 11.25
CA LEU A 142 -6.78 9.59 11.70
C LEU A 142 -5.56 8.97 12.41
N PRO A 143 -5.74 8.43 13.64
CA PRO A 143 -4.63 7.83 14.39
C PRO A 143 -3.92 6.70 13.63
N GLY A 144 -4.65 5.90 12.87
CA GLY A 144 -4.07 4.84 12.06
C GLY A 144 -3.14 5.37 10.96
N LEU A 145 -3.51 6.51 10.35
CA LEU A 145 -2.67 7.16 9.33
C LEU A 145 -1.42 7.78 9.96
N VAL A 146 -1.56 8.39 11.14
CA VAL A 146 -0.40 8.92 11.89
C VAL A 146 0.59 7.80 12.16
N LYS A 147 0.11 6.68 12.66
CA LYS A 147 0.95 5.51 12.98
C LYS A 147 1.65 4.99 11.73
N ARG A 148 0.93 4.84 10.64
CA ARG A 148 1.48 4.37 9.37
C ARG A 148 2.55 5.30 8.82
N ARG A 149 2.29 6.59 8.78
CA ARG A 149 3.28 7.59 8.30
C ARG A 149 4.52 7.62 9.18
N THR A 150 4.35 7.42 10.49
CA THR A 150 5.46 7.34 11.42
C THR A 150 6.35 6.13 11.10
N HIS A 151 5.76 4.96 10.85
CA HIS A 151 6.51 3.77 10.44
C HIS A 151 7.26 4.00 9.12
N GLU A 152 6.62 4.63 8.15
CA GLU A 152 7.24 4.92 6.85
C GLU A 152 8.40 5.91 7.00
N LYS A 153 8.22 6.95 7.81
CA LYS A 153 9.30 7.89 8.11
C LYS A 153 10.49 7.17 8.74
N GLU A 154 10.25 6.30 9.71
CA GLU A 154 11.31 5.50 10.35
C GLU A 154 12.05 4.60 9.34
N MET A 155 11.32 3.93 8.45
CA MET A 155 11.93 3.14 7.38
C MET A 155 12.79 4.00 6.47
N PHE A 156 12.30 5.19 6.12
CA PHE A 156 13.02 6.11 5.24
C PHE A 156 14.34 6.58 5.87
N GLU A 157 14.32 6.79 7.16
CA GLU A 157 15.49 7.26 7.93
C GLU A 157 16.48 6.15 8.32
N SER A 158 16.09 4.90 8.11
CA SER A 158 16.92 3.74 8.49
C SER A 158 18.07 3.45 7.52
#